data_0b0526ce54ccaf4cc1d7564faeacd3fb
#
_entry.id   0b0526ce54ccaf4cc1d7564faeacd3fb
#
_cell.length_a   1.000
_cell.length_b   1.000
_cell.length_c   1.000
_cell.angle_alpha   90.00
_cell.angle_beta   90.00
_cell.angle_gamma   90.00
#
_symmetry.space_group_name_H-M   'P 1'
#
loop_
_entity.id
_entity.type
_entity.pdbx_description
1 polymer ?
#
loop_
_entity_poly.entity_id
_entity_poly.type
_entity_poly.pdbx_seq_one_letter_code
_entity_poly.pdbx_strand_id
1 'polypeptide(L)'
;AYHYEVKDIATPALKYRFLEETLNETGYEVDDKKEFLSDIEKEISRVKGEGIEIDCYFSSACSAEIFQKMYRGYQEKLQRHRCLDFDDMVVYTYQLLKEREDIRRRWQAQFRYLLIDEFQDINRLQYETVCMLAEPENNLFIVGDDDQSIYGFRGAKPGIMLSFPKRFPDTKQIVLGVNY
;
A
#
# COMPACT_ATOMS: atom_id res chain seq x y z
N ALA A 1 15.28 12.61 -10.28
CA ALA A 1 14.63 11.32 -10.23
C ALA A 1 15.45 10.43 -9.32
N TYR A 2 14.81 9.81 -8.34
CA TYR A 2 15.47 8.83 -7.47
C TYR A 2 15.76 7.59 -8.30
N HIS A 3 17.04 7.21 -8.40
CA HIS A 3 17.44 5.98 -9.07
C HIS A 3 17.53 4.89 -8.00
N TYR A 4 16.43 4.18 -7.75
CA TYR A 4 16.41 2.96 -6.96
C TYR A 4 16.56 1.74 -7.85
N GLU A 5 17.29 0.74 -7.38
CA GLU A 5 17.47 -0.55 -8.03
C GLU A 5 16.84 -1.65 -7.16
N VAL A 6 16.67 -2.86 -7.70
CA VAL A 6 16.12 -4.00 -6.95
C VAL A 6 16.90 -4.29 -5.66
N LYS A 7 18.19 -4.06 -5.65
CA LYS A 7 19.05 -4.20 -4.45
C LYS A 7 18.74 -3.22 -3.34
N ASP A 8 18.05 -2.11 -3.66
CA ASP A 8 17.69 -1.07 -2.69
C ASP A 8 16.36 -1.38 -1.98
N ILE A 9 15.71 -2.51 -2.32
CA ILE A 9 14.52 -2.98 -1.63
C ILE A 9 14.92 -3.56 -0.27
N ALA A 10 14.34 -3.03 0.80
CA ALA A 10 14.62 -3.46 2.15
C ALA A 10 14.15 -4.91 2.38
N THR A 11 15.08 -5.76 2.80
CA THR A 11 14.75 -7.14 3.17
C THR A 11 13.93 -7.18 4.48
N PRO A 12 13.17 -8.25 4.75
CA PRO A 12 12.45 -8.38 6.03
C PRO A 12 13.35 -8.21 7.25
N ALA A 13 14.56 -8.75 7.20
CA ALA A 13 15.56 -8.61 8.28
C ALA A 13 15.99 -7.16 8.48
N LEU A 14 16.16 -6.41 7.38
CA LEU A 14 16.53 -5.00 7.44
C LEU A 14 15.39 -4.14 7.99
N LYS A 15 14.15 -4.39 7.56
CA LYS A 15 12.97 -3.71 8.10
C LYS A 15 12.82 -3.94 9.60
N TYR A 16 12.92 -5.21 10.03
CA TYR A 16 12.87 -5.56 11.45
C TYR A 16 13.94 -4.81 12.24
N ARG A 17 15.20 -4.79 11.76
CA ARG A 17 16.28 -4.06 12.41
C ARG A 17 15.98 -2.57 12.53
N PHE A 18 15.47 -1.92 11.49
CA PHE A 18 15.14 -0.50 11.54
C PHE A 18 14.02 -0.19 12.54
N LEU A 19 12.99 -1.03 12.58
CA LEU A 19 11.92 -0.92 13.57
C LEU A 19 12.45 -1.12 15.00
N GLU A 20 13.31 -2.12 15.22
CA GLU A 20 13.92 -2.40 16.52
C GLU A 20 14.81 -1.25 17.00
N GLU A 21 15.67 -0.73 16.14
CA GLU A 21 16.51 0.44 16.46
C GLU A 21 15.63 1.66 16.80
N THR A 22 14.55 1.88 16.03
CA THR A 22 13.62 2.97 16.29
C THR A 22 12.90 2.81 17.62
N LEU A 23 12.45 1.60 17.96
CA LEU A 23 11.83 1.32 19.26
C LEU A 23 12.80 1.66 20.42
N ASN A 24 14.05 1.21 20.31
CA ASN A 24 15.06 1.50 21.32
C ASN A 24 15.30 3.02 21.49
N GLU A 25 15.27 3.78 20.39
CA GLU A 25 15.41 5.24 20.40
C GLU A 25 14.21 5.95 21.05
N THR A 26 13.00 5.36 21.01
CA THR A 26 11.82 5.94 21.68
C THR A 26 11.87 5.79 23.19
N GLY A 27 12.62 4.82 23.71
CA GLY A 27 12.64 4.44 25.12
C GLY A 27 11.34 3.80 25.59
N TYR A 28 10.45 3.40 24.68
CA TYR A 28 9.19 2.74 25.01
C TYR A 28 9.43 1.26 25.32
N GLU A 29 9.02 0.81 26.51
CA GLU A 29 9.15 -0.57 26.96
C GLU A 29 7.92 -1.38 26.54
N VAL A 30 8.15 -2.60 26.09
CA VAL A 30 7.13 -3.55 25.65
C VAL A 30 7.42 -4.95 26.20
N ASP A 31 6.37 -5.69 26.53
CA ASP A 31 6.48 -7.04 27.08
C ASP A 31 6.94 -8.05 26.02
N ASP A 32 6.30 -8.05 24.84
CA ASP A 32 6.69 -8.86 23.68
C ASP A 32 7.12 -7.96 22.52
N LYS A 33 8.44 -7.78 22.42
CA LYS A 33 9.04 -6.95 21.39
C LYS A 33 8.75 -7.44 19.97
N LYS A 34 8.74 -8.76 19.76
CA LYS A 34 8.55 -9.33 18.42
C LYS A 34 7.12 -9.14 17.94
N GLU A 35 6.14 -9.38 18.80
CA GLU A 35 4.73 -9.16 18.50
C GLU A 35 4.48 -7.67 18.23
N PHE A 36 4.94 -6.81 19.12
CA PHE A 36 4.79 -5.36 18.97
C PHE A 36 5.36 -4.85 17.65
N LEU A 37 6.61 -5.22 17.29
CA LEU A 37 7.22 -4.77 16.03
C LEU A 37 6.49 -5.32 14.80
N SER A 38 5.94 -6.54 14.88
CA SER A 38 5.10 -7.09 13.82
C SER A 38 3.81 -6.28 13.63
N ASP A 39 3.18 -5.86 14.71
CA ASP A 39 1.94 -5.08 14.62
C ASP A 39 2.21 -3.65 14.15
N ILE A 40 3.30 -3.03 14.61
CA ILE A 40 3.74 -1.73 14.07
C ILE A 40 4.03 -1.81 12.56
N GLU A 41 4.69 -2.87 12.09
CA GLU A 41 4.95 -3.06 10.65
C GLU A 41 3.64 -3.14 9.85
N LYS A 42 2.64 -3.90 10.34
CA LYS A 42 1.32 -4.00 9.70
C LYS A 42 0.60 -2.65 9.66
N GLU A 43 0.65 -1.90 10.76
CA GLU A 43 0.02 -0.58 10.82
C GLU A 43 0.72 0.44 9.92
N ILE A 44 2.05 0.43 9.82
CA ILE A 44 2.81 1.25 8.87
C ILE A 44 2.37 0.93 7.43
N SER A 45 2.30 -0.35 7.09
CA SER A 45 1.84 -0.79 5.77
C SER A 45 0.43 -0.31 5.47
N ARG A 46 -0.48 -0.39 6.45
CA ARG A 46 -1.84 0.14 6.33
C ARG A 46 -1.87 1.65 6.11
N VAL A 47 -1.12 2.43 6.90
CA VAL A 47 -1.04 3.89 6.76
C VAL A 47 -0.57 4.27 5.36
N LYS A 48 0.50 3.62 4.86
CA LYS A 48 1.03 3.83 3.52
C LYS A 48 0.03 3.44 2.44
N GLY A 49 -0.50 2.22 2.50
CA GLY A 49 -1.41 1.69 1.48
C GLY A 49 -2.74 2.43 1.37
N GLU A 50 -3.20 3.03 2.47
CA GLU A 50 -4.41 3.86 2.51
C GLU A 50 -4.12 5.34 2.22
N GLY A 51 -2.85 5.76 2.23
CA GLY A 51 -2.48 7.16 2.08
C GLY A 51 -3.01 8.03 3.23
N ILE A 52 -2.98 7.50 4.46
CA ILE A 52 -3.44 8.22 5.65
C ILE A 52 -2.33 9.17 6.12
N GLU A 53 -2.70 10.40 6.43
CA GLU A 53 -1.79 11.32 7.11
C GLU A 53 -1.46 10.80 8.50
N ILE A 54 -0.16 10.67 8.81
CA ILE A 54 0.31 10.04 10.05
C ILE A 54 -0.25 10.72 11.31
N ASP A 55 -0.45 12.02 11.25
CA ASP A 55 -0.97 12.81 12.38
C ASP A 55 -2.47 12.57 12.63
N CYS A 56 -3.16 11.94 11.67
CA CYS A 56 -4.57 11.55 11.77
C CYS A 56 -4.77 10.06 12.07
N TYR A 57 -3.69 9.29 12.27
CA TYR A 57 -3.77 7.85 12.52
C TYR A 57 -3.73 7.53 14.01
N PHE A 58 -4.62 6.64 14.45
CA PHE A 58 -4.66 6.12 15.81
C PHE A 58 -4.28 4.63 15.77
N SER A 59 -3.13 4.32 16.37
CA SER A 59 -2.63 2.95 16.49
C SER A 59 -3.46 2.14 17.47
N SER A 60 -3.60 0.86 17.20
CA SER A 60 -4.14 -0.12 18.14
C SER A 60 -3.08 -0.74 19.03
N ALA A 61 -1.80 -0.64 18.66
CA ALA A 61 -0.67 -1.24 19.36
C ALA A 61 -0.05 -0.33 20.45
N CYS A 62 -0.16 1.00 20.29
CA CYS A 62 0.43 1.95 21.22
C CYS A 62 -0.25 3.34 21.12
N SER A 63 0.20 4.29 21.92
CA SER A 63 -0.28 5.68 21.81
C SER A 63 0.06 6.28 20.46
N ALA A 64 -0.76 7.25 20.00
CA ALA A 64 -0.54 7.94 18.74
C ALA A 64 0.86 8.59 18.68
N GLU A 65 1.36 9.14 19.77
CA GLU A 65 2.70 9.73 19.85
C GLU A 65 3.81 8.71 19.59
N ILE A 66 3.73 7.53 20.23
CA ILE A 66 4.71 6.46 20.04
C ILE A 66 4.65 5.94 18.60
N PHE A 67 3.45 5.71 18.08
CA PHE A 67 3.30 5.26 16.69
C PHE A 67 3.89 6.26 15.69
N GLN A 68 3.65 7.55 15.87
CA GLN A 68 4.22 8.60 15.01
C GLN A 68 5.76 8.61 15.07
N LYS A 69 6.35 8.43 16.26
CA LYS A 69 7.81 8.30 16.41
C LYS A 69 8.32 7.06 15.69
N MET A 70 7.65 5.91 15.85
CA MET A 70 8.00 4.66 15.17
C MET A 70 7.92 4.80 13.66
N TYR A 71 6.84 5.37 13.14
CA TYR A 71 6.64 5.59 11.70
C TYR A 71 7.73 6.51 11.12
N ARG A 72 7.95 7.68 11.72
CA ARG A 72 8.92 8.66 11.22
C ARG A 72 10.36 8.14 11.32
N GLY A 73 10.73 7.53 12.45
CA GLY A 73 12.06 6.96 12.62
C GLY A 73 12.36 5.82 11.65
N TYR A 74 11.37 4.96 11.39
CA TYR A 74 11.49 3.93 10.37
C TYR A 74 11.69 4.52 8.96
N GLN A 75 10.91 5.53 8.57
CA GLN A 75 11.05 6.22 7.30
C GLN A 75 12.40 6.91 7.14
N GLU A 76 12.89 7.57 8.20
CA GLU A 76 14.23 8.20 8.20
C GLU A 76 15.34 7.17 7.98
N LYS A 77 15.23 5.99 8.61
CA LYS A 77 16.23 4.92 8.44
C LYS A 77 16.21 4.37 7.00
N LEU A 78 15.03 4.15 6.40
CA LEU A 78 14.94 3.79 5.00
C LEU A 78 15.63 4.84 4.10
N GLN A 79 15.35 6.11 4.31
CA GLN A 79 15.94 7.20 3.53
C GLN A 79 17.47 7.30 3.71
N ARG A 80 17.97 7.21 4.95
CA ARG A 80 19.42 7.26 5.24
C ARG A 80 20.19 6.14 4.58
N HIS A 81 19.57 4.95 4.49
CA HIS A 81 20.17 3.77 3.86
C HIS A 81 19.85 3.69 2.36
N ARG A 82 19.15 4.68 1.79
CA ARG A 82 18.69 4.69 0.40
C ARG A 82 17.92 3.44 0.03
N CYS A 83 17.09 2.95 0.93
CA CYS A 83 16.22 1.81 0.75
C CYS A 83 14.75 2.22 0.62
N LEU A 84 13.95 1.34 0.00
CA LEU A 84 12.49 1.41 0.02
C LEU A 84 11.94 0.09 0.54
N ASP A 85 10.77 0.11 1.15
CA ASP A 85 9.95 -1.09 1.25
C ASP A 85 8.95 -1.20 0.08
N PHE A 86 8.21 -2.31 0.03
CA PHE A 86 7.23 -2.52 -1.04
C PHE A 86 6.08 -1.49 -1.01
N ASP A 87 5.71 -1.03 0.18
CA ASP A 87 4.67 -0.02 0.33
C ASP A 87 5.13 1.34 -0.23
N ASP A 88 6.40 1.71 -0.01
CA ASP A 88 6.99 2.92 -0.60
C ASP A 88 6.95 2.89 -2.13
N MET A 89 7.14 1.72 -2.74
CA MET A 89 7.04 1.60 -4.21
C MET A 89 5.65 1.99 -4.70
N VAL A 90 4.60 1.59 -3.99
CA VAL A 90 3.21 1.97 -4.32
C VAL A 90 2.99 3.46 -4.10
N VAL A 91 3.40 3.97 -2.93
CA VAL A 91 3.26 5.39 -2.57
C VAL A 91 3.95 6.29 -3.59
N TYR A 92 5.21 6.00 -3.92
CA TYR A 92 5.97 6.83 -4.87
C TYR A 92 5.47 6.69 -6.31
N THR A 93 4.96 5.52 -6.70
CA THR A 93 4.33 5.35 -8.01
C THR A 93 3.06 6.19 -8.12
N TYR A 94 2.21 6.14 -7.10
CA TYR A 94 1.01 6.97 -7.03
C TYR A 94 1.34 8.46 -7.11
N GLN A 95 2.29 8.93 -6.29
CA GLN A 95 2.73 10.33 -6.28
C GLN A 95 3.30 10.76 -7.63
N LEU A 96 4.18 9.93 -8.22
CA LEU A 96 4.79 10.19 -9.52
C LEU A 96 3.71 10.37 -10.61
N LEU A 97 2.76 9.45 -10.69
CA LEU A 97 1.70 9.50 -11.69
C LEU A 97 0.72 10.67 -11.44
N LYS A 98 0.52 11.05 -10.18
CA LYS A 98 -0.31 12.21 -9.82
C LYS A 98 0.34 13.53 -10.21
N GLU A 99 1.64 13.69 -9.95
CA GLU A 99 2.37 14.94 -10.13
C GLU A 99 2.94 15.12 -11.55
N ARG A 100 3.27 14.00 -12.22
CA ARG A 100 3.93 14.03 -13.53
C ARG A 100 3.00 13.50 -14.62
N GLU A 101 2.21 14.43 -15.16
CA GLU A 101 1.25 14.11 -16.23
C GLU A 101 1.95 13.55 -17.47
N ASP A 102 3.15 14.02 -17.81
CA ASP A 102 3.95 13.53 -18.93
C ASP A 102 4.29 12.04 -18.78
N ILE A 103 4.65 11.63 -17.57
CA ILE A 103 4.94 10.22 -17.25
C ILE A 103 3.65 9.41 -17.26
N ARG A 104 2.59 9.92 -16.64
CA ARG A 104 1.27 9.25 -16.62
C ARG A 104 0.78 8.98 -18.05
N ARG A 105 0.76 10.00 -18.91
CA ARG A 105 0.32 9.85 -20.32
C ARG A 105 1.15 8.83 -21.10
N ARG A 106 2.47 8.77 -20.83
CA ARG A 106 3.33 7.77 -21.46
C ARG A 106 2.92 6.34 -21.09
N TRP A 107 2.62 6.09 -19.81
CA TRP A 107 2.18 4.77 -19.34
C TRP A 107 0.76 4.44 -19.82
N GLN A 108 -0.15 5.40 -19.82
CA GLN A 108 -1.50 5.25 -20.40
C GLN A 108 -1.45 4.84 -21.87
N ALA A 109 -0.56 5.45 -22.64
CA ALA A 109 -0.39 5.10 -24.07
C ALA A 109 0.22 3.70 -24.27
N GLN A 110 0.97 3.19 -23.28
CA GLN A 110 1.58 1.86 -23.35
C GLN A 110 0.60 0.75 -23.01
N PHE A 111 -0.30 0.98 -22.04
CA PHE A 111 -1.26 -0.01 -21.56
C PHE A 111 -2.66 0.30 -22.09
N ARG A 112 -3.05 -0.41 -23.14
CA ARG A 112 -4.38 -0.26 -23.74
C ARG A 112 -5.48 -0.97 -22.93
N TYR A 113 -5.12 -2.02 -22.22
CA TYR A 113 -6.00 -2.82 -21.37
C TYR A 113 -5.26 -3.11 -20.06
N LEU A 114 -5.98 -3.01 -18.95
CA LEU A 114 -5.49 -3.38 -17.62
C LEU A 114 -6.33 -4.52 -17.09
N LEU A 115 -5.69 -5.64 -16.81
CA LEU A 115 -6.30 -6.83 -16.25
C LEU A 115 -5.73 -7.05 -14.86
N ILE A 116 -6.58 -7.06 -13.85
CA ILE A 116 -6.20 -7.16 -12.45
C ILE A 116 -6.84 -8.42 -11.86
N ASP A 117 -6.01 -9.32 -11.38
CA ASP A 117 -6.42 -10.51 -10.64
C ASP A 117 -6.33 -10.25 -9.14
N GLU A 118 -7.02 -11.06 -8.33
CA GLU A 118 -7.08 -10.93 -6.86
C GLU A 118 -7.47 -9.51 -6.40
N PHE A 119 -8.43 -8.90 -7.09
CA PHE A 119 -8.78 -7.50 -6.88
C PHE A 119 -9.33 -7.21 -5.48
N GLN A 120 -9.80 -8.22 -4.74
CA GLN A 120 -10.22 -8.09 -3.34
C GLN A 120 -9.06 -7.69 -2.40
N ASP A 121 -7.81 -7.96 -2.79
CA ASP A 121 -6.61 -7.71 -1.98
C ASP A 121 -5.96 -6.34 -2.23
N ILE A 122 -6.54 -5.55 -3.13
CA ILE A 122 -6.03 -4.23 -3.50
C ILE A 122 -6.23 -3.22 -2.37
N ASN A 123 -5.20 -2.42 -2.06
CA ASN A 123 -5.33 -1.28 -1.17
C ASN A 123 -5.73 -0.01 -1.94
N ARG A 124 -6.05 1.06 -1.19
CA ARG A 124 -6.54 2.30 -1.77
C ARG A 124 -5.56 2.93 -2.77
N LEU A 125 -4.27 3.03 -2.44
CA LEU A 125 -3.30 3.67 -3.35
C LEU A 125 -3.04 2.84 -4.60
N GLN A 126 -3.05 1.51 -4.49
CA GLN A 126 -3.00 0.63 -5.66
C GLN A 126 -4.22 0.85 -6.57
N TYR A 127 -5.42 0.91 -5.97
CA TYR A 127 -6.65 1.18 -6.71
C TYR A 127 -6.60 2.52 -7.45
N GLU A 128 -6.23 3.60 -6.75
CA GLU A 128 -6.13 4.93 -7.37
C GLU A 128 -5.06 4.96 -8.48
N THR A 129 -3.96 4.24 -8.29
CA THR A 129 -2.90 4.11 -9.31
C THR A 129 -3.44 3.42 -10.57
N VAL A 130 -4.17 2.31 -10.40
CA VAL A 130 -4.82 1.59 -11.51
C VAL A 130 -5.80 2.49 -12.24
N CYS A 131 -6.65 3.21 -11.49
CA CYS A 131 -7.60 4.14 -12.10
C CYS A 131 -6.92 5.24 -12.91
N MET A 132 -5.85 5.86 -12.40
CA MET A 132 -5.09 6.85 -13.16
C MET A 132 -4.47 6.28 -14.44
N LEU A 133 -4.02 5.03 -14.42
CA LEU A 133 -3.43 4.38 -15.60
C LEU A 133 -4.49 3.98 -16.62
N ALA A 134 -5.72 3.69 -16.20
CA ALA A 134 -6.81 3.29 -17.09
C ALA A 134 -7.41 4.44 -17.88
N GLU A 135 -7.29 5.67 -17.38
CA GLU A 135 -7.82 6.87 -18.05
C GLU A 135 -7.12 7.13 -19.40
N PRO A 136 -7.83 7.71 -20.40
CA PRO A 136 -9.25 8.05 -20.37
C PRO A 136 -10.17 6.89 -20.80
N GLU A 137 -9.65 5.82 -21.42
CA GLU A 137 -10.44 4.75 -22.03
C GLU A 137 -11.15 3.86 -21.02
N ASN A 138 -10.62 3.74 -19.79
CA ASN A 138 -11.13 2.90 -18.71
C ASN A 138 -11.30 1.43 -19.09
N ASN A 139 -10.40 0.90 -19.92
CA ASN A 139 -10.37 -0.50 -20.33
C ASN A 139 -9.84 -1.39 -19.19
N LEU A 140 -10.66 -1.53 -18.15
CA LEU A 140 -10.35 -2.32 -16.94
C LEU A 140 -11.10 -3.64 -16.95
N PHE A 141 -10.39 -4.72 -16.65
CA PHE A 141 -10.94 -6.02 -16.35
C PHE A 141 -10.41 -6.45 -14.97
N ILE A 142 -11.31 -6.65 -14.04
CA ILE A 142 -10.96 -7.06 -12.68
C ILE A 142 -11.57 -8.43 -12.37
N VAL A 143 -10.81 -9.26 -11.69
CA VAL A 143 -11.26 -10.56 -11.17
C VAL A 143 -10.96 -10.58 -9.68
N GLY A 144 -11.87 -11.12 -8.90
CA GLY A 144 -11.69 -11.26 -7.47
C GLY A 144 -12.88 -11.96 -6.82
N ASP A 145 -12.68 -12.38 -5.59
CA ASP A 145 -13.65 -13.04 -4.76
C ASP A 145 -13.65 -12.33 -3.38
N ASP A 146 -14.73 -11.62 -3.08
CA ASP A 146 -14.87 -10.86 -1.85
C ASP A 146 -14.92 -11.76 -0.60
N ASP A 147 -15.36 -13.02 -0.73
CA ASP A 147 -15.33 -14.01 0.34
C ASP A 147 -13.91 -14.48 0.69
N GLN A 148 -12.94 -14.34 -0.23
CA GLN A 148 -11.54 -14.71 -0.02
C GLN A 148 -10.66 -13.57 0.52
N SER A 149 -11.21 -12.39 0.79
CA SER A 149 -10.43 -11.24 1.29
C SER A 149 -9.95 -11.46 2.72
N ILE A 150 -8.76 -12.06 2.85
CA ILE A 150 -8.11 -12.35 4.14
C ILE A 150 -6.96 -11.36 4.46
N TYR A 151 -6.60 -10.50 3.51
CA TYR A 151 -5.47 -9.56 3.65
C TYR A 151 -5.84 -8.17 4.17
N GLY A 152 -6.89 -8.08 5.00
CA GLY A 152 -7.29 -6.83 5.65
C GLY A 152 -6.17 -6.15 6.44
N PHE A 153 -5.20 -6.92 6.95
CA PHE A 153 -4.03 -6.42 7.67
C PHE A 153 -3.03 -5.64 6.78
N ARG A 154 -3.09 -5.79 5.45
CA ARG A 154 -2.32 -5.00 4.47
C ARG A 154 -3.11 -3.84 3.88
N GLY A 155 -4.27 -3.50 4.46
CA GLY A 155 -5.14 -2.44 3.96
C GLY A 155 -6.04 -2.88 2.80
N ALA A 156 -6.13 -4.18 2.50
CA ALA A 156 -7.11 -4.70 1.54
C ALA A 156 -8.53 -4.32 1.98
N LYS A 157 -9.33 -3.81 1.05
CA LYS A 157 -10.70 -3.36 1.30
C LYS A 157 -11.65 -4.02 0.32
N PRO A 158 -12.34 -5.09 0.71
CA PRO A 158 -13.39 -5.69 -0.12
C PRO A 158 -14.42 -4.66 -0.63
N GLY A 159 -14.64 -3.60 0.15
CA GLY A 159 -15.49 -2.47 -0.24
C GLY A 159 -15.05 -1.73 -1.49
N ILE A 160 -13.76 -1.80 -1.90
CA ILE A 160 -13.28 -1.22 -3.16
C ILE A 160 -13.90 -1.99 -4.32
N MET A 161 -13.85 -3.32 -4.30
CA MET A 161 -14.47 -4.17 -5.33
C MET A 161 -15.97 -3.96 -5.42
N LEU A 162 -16.66 -3.94 -4.30
CA LEU A 162 -18.11 -3.70 -4.25
C LEU A 162 -18.51 -2.28 -4.70
N SER A 163 -17.61 -1.31 -4.55
CA SER A 163 -17.84 0.07 -5.00
C SER A 163 -17.39 0.35 -6.45
N PHE A 164 -16.73 -0.60 -7.10
CA PHE A 164 -16.21 -0.44 -8.46
C PHE A 164 -17.26 0.00 -9.47
N PRO A 165 -18.50 -0.58 -9.52
CA PRO A 165 -19.55 -0.12 -10.44
C PRO A 165 -20.02 1.30 -10.18
N LYS A 166 -19.82 1.86 -8.97
CA LYS A 166 -20.17 3.26 -8.68
C LYS A 166 -19.22 4.24 -9.36
N ARG A 167 -17.93 3.86 -9.47
CA ARG A 167 -16.91 4.67 -10.18
C ARG A 167 -16.97 4.47 -11.68
N PHE A 168 -17.32 3.27 -12.13
CA PHE A 168 -17.41 2.86 -13.52
C PHE A 168 -18.82 2.35 -13.84
N PRO A 169 -19.81 3.25 -14.13
CA PRO A 169 -21.22 2.87 -14.27
C PRO A 169 -21.52 1.88 -15.39
N ASP A 170 -20.67 1.86 -16.43
CA ASP A 170 -20.83 0.96 -17.59
C ASP A 170 -20.23 -0.44 -17.34
N THR A 171 -19.84 -0.76 -16.10
CA THR A 171 -19.26 -2.04 -15.73
C THR A 171 -20.23 -3.19 -16.02
N LYS A 172 -19.76 -4.20 -16.73
CA LYS A 172 -20.46 -5.49 -16.88
C LYS A 172 -19.97 -6.46 -15.83
N GLN A 173 -20.85 -6.88 -14.95
CA GLN A 173 -20.53 -7.85 -13.92
C GLN A 173 -20.89 -9.26 -14.37
N ILE A 174 -19.96 -10.20 -14.21
CA ILE A 174 -20.14 -11.62 -14.46
C ILE A 174 -19.86 -12.35 -13.15
N VAL A 175 -20.84 -13.13 -12.68
CA VAL A 175 -20.71 -13.94 -11.46
C VAL A 175 -20.43 -15.38 -11.86
N LEU A 176 -19.32 -15.94 -11.37
CA LEU A 176 -18.98 -17.35 -11.51
C LEU A 176 -19.57 -18.11 -10.31
N GLY A 177 -20.78 -18.63 -10.46
CA GLY A 177 -21.54 -19.24 -9.35
C GLY A 177 -21.30 -20.73 -9.11
N VAL A 178 -20.41 -21.37 -9.88
CA VAL A 178 -20.10 -22.81 -9.73
C VAL A 178 -18.61 -22.96 -9.51
N ASN A 179 -18.25 -23.49 -8.35
CA ASN A 179 -16.89 -23.85 -8.01
C ASN A 179 -16.72 -25.37 -8.21
N TYR A 180 -15.71 -25.81 -8.95
CA TYR A 180 -15.45 -27.21 -9.26
C TYR A 180 -14.35 -27.77 -8.37
#